data_7a75ae119c54af62d3e5c1b745c9d6d1
#
_entry.id   7a75ae119c54af62d3e5c1b745c9d6d1
#
_cell.length_a   1.000
_cell.length_b   1.000
_cell.length_c   1.000
_cell.angle_alpha   90.00
_cell.angle_beta   90.00
_cell.angle_gamma   90.00
#
_symmetry.space_group_name_H-M   'P 1'
#
loop_
_entity.id
_entity.type
_entity.pdbx_description
1 polymer ?
#
loop_
_entity_poly.entity_id
_entity_poly.type
_entity_poly.pdbx_seq_one_letter_code
_entity_poly.pdbx_strand_id
1 'polypeptide(L)'
;MKASRVAVIGGGIGGLTAAGLLAKEGHAVTLFESGPTLGGKAQAVMVEGLTLDTGPTLLTLPALVRGTFEQLGALDLLPPFTELEPQCTYHFTDGCGFTAYKDLERMADSAAELRPVERKGVHSFYAEAAAIWRAAGEPYLEAPFEGMAGFMARVARRGIGAMLAGMKMDTLHALAAKHFQTHHLRQYVGRFATYAGGSPYASSAAFALIPHIEHAYGVHHVRGGIGALVDALGQAVRRLGVTVHLDTRARFERITEGYRVEPVAEVFDSVVVNADPLASLRRESEPLSLSGFVLLLEVEGRTAVPHHAVMFGGDYRKEFDELFAGQLAEDPTVYVCNPSATDSSMAPPGRTGLFVMVNAPAMPLEEGRADQARRDWESSAERVREQMFEKLVRHYPALKGRVRVVGQRSPVDLAARGAPGGSIYGFLPHGRFGPFRRPRIRGGTPGLFFAGGGTHPGGGVPLVMLSGRFAAQMASAHLREVA
;
A
#
# COMPACT_ATOMS: atom_id res chain seq x y z
N MET A 1 8.99 26.70 -25.02
CA MET A 1 8.04 25.68 -25.55
C MET A 1 6.64 26.10 -25.15
N LYS A 2 5.64 25.88 -26.01
CA LYS A 2 4.22 26.15 -25.67
C LYS A 2 3.83 25.21 -24.51
N ALA A 3 3.21 25.74 -23.46
CA ALA A 3 2.73 24.95 -22.36
C ALA A 3 1.64 23.98 -22.86
N SER A 4 1.88 22.68 -22.74
CA SER A 4 0.90 21.65 -23.07
C SER A 4 -0.12 21.52 -21.93
N ARG A 5 -1.34 21.12 -22.27
CA ARG A 5 -2.43 20.90 -21.31
C ARG A 5 -2.49 19.44 -20.92
N VAL A 6 -2.42 19.17 -19.64
CA VAL A 6 -2.45 17.79 -19.09
C VAL A 6 -3.58 17.62 -18.09
N ALA A 7 -4.43 16.62 -18.33
CA ALA A 7 -5.43 16.21 -17.34
C ALA A 7 -4.88 15.09 -16.45
N VAL A 8 -5.08 15.22 -15.15
CA VAL A 8 -4.80 14.16 -14.16
C VAL A 8 -6.13 13.71 -13.53
N ILE A 9 -6.47 12.44 -13.67
CA ILE A 9 -7.72 11.86 -13.18
C ILE A 9 -7.47 11.02 -11.95
N GLY A 10 -7.91 11.51 -10.78
CA GLY A 10 -7.75 10.93 -9.47
C GLY A 10 -6.67 11.64 -8.63
N GLY A 11 -7.10 12.23 -7.52
CA GLY A 11 -6.30 13.02 -6.57
C GLY A 11 -5.63 12.18 -5.47
N GLY A 12 -5.35 10.89 -5.71
CA GLY A 12 -4.52 10.06 -4.82
C GLY A 12 -3.04 10.45 -4.92
N ILE A 13 -2.19 9.87 -4.05
CA ILE A 13 -0.75 10.19 -3.96
C ILE A 13 -0.04 10.16 -5.33
N GLY A 14 -0.30 9.15 -6.16
CA GLY A 14 0.32 9.03 -7.48
C GLY A 14 -0.09 10.16 -8.44
N GLY A 15 -1.39 10.51 -8.44
CA GLY A 15 -1.93 11.61 -9.25
C GLY A 15 -1.41 12.96 -8.79
N LEU A 16 -1.38 13.23 -7.48
CA LEU A 16 -0.79 14.44 -6.91
C LEU A 16 0.68 14.57 -7.29
N THR A 17 1.45 13.48 -7.17
CA THR A 17 2.86 13.48 -7.56
C THR A 17 3.04 13.79 -9.04
N ALA A 18 2.25 13.13 -9.91
CA ALA A 18 2.32 13.36 -11.35
C ALA A 18 1.92 14.80 -11.71
N ALA A 19 0.82 15.29 -11.14
CA ALA A 19 0.32 16.65 -11.39
C ALA A 19 1.35 17.72 -11.00
N GLY A 20 1.94 17.58 -9.79
CA GLY A 20 2.94 18.53 -9.32
C GLY A 20 4.19 18.56 -10.20
N LEU A 21 4.71 17.39 -10.58
CA LEU A 21 5.92 17.31 -11.42
C LEU A 21 5.68 17.84 -12.83
N LEU A 22 4.54 17.54 -13.43
CA LEU A 22 4.15 18.09 -14.73
C LEU A 22 4.00 19.63 -14.69
N ALA A 23 3.37 20.16 -13.65
CA ALA A 23 3.27 21.61 -13.44
C ALA A 23 4.65 22.25 -13.22
N LYS A 24 5.55 21.60 -12.48
CA LYS A 24 6.94 22.03 -12.28
C LYS A 24 7.73 22.10 -13.58
N GLU A 25 7.43 21.22 -14.56
CA GLU A 25 8.02 21.26 -15.92
C GLU A 25 7.36 22.29 -16.84
N GLY A 26 6.38 23.06 -16.36
CA GLY A 26 5.76 24.17 -17.09
C GLY A 26 4.51 23.80 -17.88
N HIS A 27 3.94 22.61 -17.68
CA HIS A 27 2.67 22.23 -18.30
C HIS A 27 1.48 22.84 -17.54
N ALA A 28 0.39 23.15 -18.27
CA ALA A 28 -0.88 23.56 -17.68
C ALA A 28 -1.64 22.31 -17.21
N VAL A 29 -1.67 22.07 -15.89
CA VAL A 29 -2.22 20.82 -15.31
C VAL A 29 -3.57 21.07 -14.65
N THR A 30 -4.56 20.23 -15.00
CA THR A 30 -5.86 20.18 -14.34
C THR A 30 -6.05 18.79 -13.69
N LEU A 31 -6.29 18.77 -12.40
CA LEU A 31 -6.52 17.55 -11.61
C LEU A 31 -8.01 17.43 -11.26
N PHE A 32 -8.58 16.27 -11.52
CA PHE A 32 -9.97 15.93 -11.21
C PHE A 32 -10.01 14.83 -10.14
N GLU A 33 -10.72 15.09 -9.04
CA GLU A 33 -10.98 14.14 -7.96
C GLU A 33 -12.49 13.96 -7.77
N SER A 34 -12.93 12.70 -7.76
CA SER A 34 -14.35 12.35 -7.64
C SER A 34 -14.92 12.54 -6.24
N GLY A 35 -14.06 12.59 -5.23
CA GLY A 35 -14.43 12.81 -3.83
C GLY A 35 -14.25 14.25 -3.39
N PRO A 36 -14.73 14.58 -2.18
CA PRO A 36 -14.63 15.91 -1.60
C PRO A 36 -13.23 16.26 -1.10
N THR A 37 -12.32 15.27 -1.02
CA THR A 37 -10.96 15.45 -0.49
C THR A 37 -9.93 14.70 -1.34
N LEU A 38 -8.71 15.22 -1.36
CA LEU A 38 -7.56 14.54 -1.96
C LEU A 38 -7.11 13.34 -1.11
N GLY A 39 -6.27 12.46 -1.69
CA GLY A 39 -5.59 11.37 -1.00
C GLY A 39 -6.05 9.97 -1.41
N GLY A 40 -7.25 9.81 -1.93
CA GLY A 40 -7.77 8.50 -2.37
C GLY A 40 -7.80 7.47 -1.23
N LYS A 41 -7.02 6.38 -1.34
CA LYS A 41 -6.90 5.35 -0.30
C LYS A 41 -6.04 5.77 0.92
N ALA A 42 -5.33 6.88 0.84
CA ALA A 42 -4.40 7.38 1.87
C ALA A 42 -4.96 8.60 2.65
N GLN A 43 -6.25 8.61 2.89
CA GLN A 43 -6.93 9.65 3.64
C GLN A 43 -6.85 9.42 5.14
N ALA A 44 -6.93 10.50 5.91
CA ALA A 44 -7.22 10.48 7.34
C ALA A 44 -8.62 11.01 7.61
N VAL A 45 -9.17 10.64 8.75
CA VAL A 45 -10.40 11.23 9.30
C VAL A 45 -10.10 11.85 10.66
N MET A 46 -10.76 12.96 10.93
CA MET A 46 -10.76 13.58 12.26
C MET A 46 -12.10 13.30 12.91
N VAL A 47 -12.09 12.62 14.05
CA VAL A 47 -13.30 12.30 14.82
C VAL A 47 -13.08 12.72 16.26
N GLU A 48 -13.83 13.71 16.73
CA GLU A 48 -13.75 14.21 18.11
C GLU A 48 -12.32 14.52 18.60
N GLY A 49 -11.50 15.06 17.70
CA GLY A 49 -10.09 15.41 17.97
C GLY A 49 -9.08 14.28 17.82
N LEU A 50 -9.51 13.05 17.53
CA LEU A 50 -8.64 11.96 17.10
C LEU A 50 -8.34 12.11 15.61
N THR A 51 -7.08 12.03 15.23
CA THR A 51 -6.63 11.92 13.84
C THR A 51 -6.31 10.46 13.55
N LEU A 52 -7.02 9.85 12.59
CA LEU A 52 -6.88 8.44 12.26
C LEU A 52 -6.71 8.27 10.75
N ASP A 53 -5.59 7.69 10.33
CA ASP A 53 -5.44 7.23 8.96
C ASP A 53 -6.46 6.14 8.65
N THR A 54 -6.99 6.11 7.42
CA THR A 54 -8.00 5.13 7.00
C THR A 54 -7.46 4.13 5.96
N GLY A 55 -6.16 4.17 5.71
CA GLY A 55 -5.44 3.34 4.75
C GLY A 55 -4.04 2.98 5.23
N PRO A 56 -2.96 3.36 4.52
CA PRO A 56 -1.60 3.05 4.96
C PRO A 56 -1.28 3.78 6.27
N THR A 57 -0.57 3.08 7.17
CA THR A 57 -0.25 3.56 8.53
C THR A 57 1.25 3.65 8.79
N LEU A 58 2.07 3.24 7.83
CA LEU A 58 3.53 3.25 7.95
C LEU A 58 4.18 3.76 6.65
N LEU A 59 5.39 4.27 6.79
CA LEU A 59 6.23 4.72 5.68
C LEU A 59 7.55 3.96 5.67
N THR A 60 7.90 3.40 4.52
CA THR A 60 9.23 2.87 4.20
C THR A 60 9.90 3.77 3.15
N LEU A 61 11.18 3.53 2.84
CA LEU A 61 11.92 4.27 1.80
C LEU A 61 11.78 5.80 1.91
N PRO A 62 12.04 6.41 3.08
CA PRO A 62 11.80 7.83 3.33
C PRO A 62 12.58 8.75 2.39
N ALA A 63 13.75 8.31 1.89
CA ALA A 63 14.54 9.05 0.92
C ALA A 63 13.82 9.26 -0.42
N LEU A 64 13.00 8.29 -0.86
CA LEU A 64 12.21 8.42 -2.08
C LEU A 64 11.13 9.50 -1.94
N VAL A 65 10.47 9.53 -0.78
CA VAL A 65 9.46 10.56 -0.47
C VAL A 65 10.11 11.94 -0.39
N ARG A 66 11.21 12.07 0.35
CA ARG A 66 11.98 13.33 0.44
C ARG A 66 12.41 13.81 -0.95
N GLY A 67 13.02 12.93 -1.76
CA GLY A 67 13.47 13.27 -3.11
C GLY A 67 12.31 13.68 -4.05
N THR A 68 11.09 13.21 -3.80
CA THR A 68 9.90 13.69 -4.54
C THR A 68 9.54 15.11 -4.14
N PHE A 69 9.53 15.45 -2.85
CA PHE A 69 9.30 16.82 -2.37
C PHE A 69 10.40 17.80 -2.80
N GLU A 70 11.65 17.34 -2.88
CA GLU A 70 12.77 18.12 -3.46
C GLU A 70 12.50 18.47 -4.92
N GLN A 71 12.10 17.49 -5.73
CA GLN A 71 11.76 17.71 -7.14
C GLN A 71 10.57 18.67 -7.30
N LEU A 72 9.59 18.61 -6.41
CA LEU A 72 8.47 19.56 -6.38
C LEU A 72 8.89 20.97 -5.92
N GLY A 73 10.05 21.12 -5.26
CA GLY A 73 10.45 22.37 -4.61
C GLY A 73 9.60 22.69 -3.39
N ALA A 74 9.19 21.65 -2.64
CA ALA A 74 8.22 21.75 -1.55
C ALA A 74 8.71 21.04 -0.26
N LEU A 75 10.03 20.95 -0.03
CA LEU A 75 10.59 20.34 1.16
C LEU A 75 10.14 20.99 2.47
N ASP A 76 9.82 22.29 2.44
CA ASP A 76 9.27 23.05 3.54
C ASP A 76 7.87 22.57 3.99
N LEU A 77 7.15 21.87 3.12
CA LEU A 77 5.84 21.29 3.42
C LEU A 77 5.93 19.85 3.94
N LEU A 78 7.08 19.18 3.75
CA LEU A 78 7.23 17.78 4.10
C LEU A 78 7.15 17.55 5.61
N PRO A 79 6.16 16.77 6.13
CA PRO A 79 6.11 16.45 7.56
C PRO A 79 7.35 15.66 8.01
N PRO A 80 7.81 15.83 9.25
CA PRO A 80 8.89 15.03 9.81
C PRO A 80 8.54 13.55 9.87
N PHE A 81 9.56 12.68 9.75
CA PHE A 81 9.43 11.25 9.93
C PHE A 81 10.12 10.81 11.22
N THR A 82 9.46 9.94 11.98
CA THR A 82 10.02 9.29 13.16
C THR A 82 10.24 7.82 12.88
N GLU A 83 11.49 7.36 12.95
CA GLU A 83 11.79 5.93 12.82
C GLU A 83 11.23 5.17 14.02
N LEU A 84 10.58 4.04 13.76
CA LEU A 84 9.93 3.21 14.78
C LEU A 84 10.87 2.09 15.23
N GLU A 85 11.06 2.04 16.56
CA GLU A 85 11.87 1.00 17.20
C GLU A 85 11.24 0.65 18.56
N PRO A 86 10.63 -0.52 18.72
CA PRO A 86 10.52 -1.62 17.75
C PRO A 86 9.64 -1.30 16.56
N GLN A 87 9.88 -1.99 15.43
CA GLN A 87 9.10 -1.82 14.21
C GLN A 87 7.69 -2.41 14.32
N CYS A 88 7.59 -3.62 14.90
CA CYS A 88 6.30 -4.29 15.11
C CYS A 88 6.45 -5.42 16.15
N THR A 89 5.43 -5.60 16.98
CA THR A 89 5.32 -6.74 17.92
C THR A 89 4.32 -7.76 17.37
N TYR A 90 4.69 -9.02 17.42
CA TYR A 90 3.90 -10.14 16.92
C TYR A 90 3.49 -11.05 18.07
N HIS A 91 2.20 -11.41 18.11
CA HIS A 91 1.62 -12.31 19.10
C HIS A 91 1.08 -13.56 18.40
N PHE A 92 1.35 -14.71 18.97
CA PHE A 92 0.90 -16.01 18.47
C PHE A 92 -0.11 -16.64 19.43
N THR A 93 -0.88 -17.60 18.92
CA THR A 93 -1.99 -18.22 19.69
C THR A 93 -1.55 -19.06 20.86
N ASP A 94 -0.32 -19.55 20.86
CA ASP A 94 0.30 -20.33 21.95
C ASP A 94 0.90 -19.46 23.07
N GLY A 95 0.71 -18.14 23.00
CA GLY A 95 1.23 -17.18 23.98
C GLY A 95 2.67 -16.72 23.71
N CYS A 96 3.35 -17.28 22.70
CA CYS A 96 4.65 -16.80 22.28
C CYS A 96 4.56 -15.41 21.63
N GLY A 97 5.67 -14.68 21.63
CA GLY A 97 5.81 -13.38 20.97
C GLY A 97 7.10 -13.28 20.16
N PHE A 98 7.11 -12.39 19.21
CA PHE A 98 8.29 -12.00 18.42
C PHE A 98 8.26 -10.50 18.20
N THR A 99 9.39 -9.83 18.33
CA THR A 99 9.49 -8.39 18.07
C THR A 99 10.47 -8.15 16.95
N ALA A 100 10.00 -7.45 15.91
CA ALA A 100 10.83 -7.02 14.80
C ALA A 100 11.50 -5.70 15.12
N TYR A 101 12.79 -5.66 14.86
CA TYR A 101 13.66 -4.50 15.04
C TYR A 101 14.40 -4.19 13.73
N LYS A 102 14.80 -2.93 13.54
CA LYS A 102 15.74 -2.56 12.49
C LYS A 102 17.12 -3.15 12.76
N ASP A 103 17.54 -3.16 14.03
CA ASP A 103 18.76 -3.83 14.46
C ASP A 103 18.63 -5.34 14.31
N LEU A 104 19.47 -5.95 13.44
CA LEU A 104 19.38 -7.38 13.10
C LEU A 104 19.75 -8.28 14.27
N GLU A 105 20.66 -7.86 15.15
CA GLU A 105 21.04 -8.65 16.31
C GLU A 105 19.92 -8.71 17.34
N ARG A 106 19.30 -7.56 17.63
CA ARG A 106 18.10 -7.51 18.50
C ARG A 106 16.94 -8.33 17.93
N MET A 107 16.74 -8.27 16.61
CA MET A 107 15.73 -9.11 15.94
C MET A 107 16.06 -10.59 16.05
N ALA A 108 17.33 -10.97 15.89
CA ALA A 108 17.80 -12.34 16.03
C ALA A 108 17.72 -12.82 17.48
N ASP A 109 17.95 -11.96 18.47
CA ASP A 109 17.74 -12.27 19.90
C ASP A 109 16.26 -12.54 20.19
N SER A 110 15.35 -11.69 19.71
CA SER A 110 13.90 -11.92 19.85
C SER A 110 13.44 -13.23 19.19
N ALA A 111 14.00 -13.57 18.03
CA ALA A 111 13.72 -14.86 17.37
C ALA A 111 14.27 -16.05 18.16
N ALA A 112 15.41 -15.90 18.84
CA ALA A 112 16.01 -16.95 19.65
C ALA A 112 15.20 -17.28 20.92
N GLU A 113 14.39 -16.35 21.42
CA GLU A 113 13.42 -16.58 22.50
C GLU A 113 12.35 -17.61 22.10
N LEU A 114 11.97 -17.65 20.82
CA LEU A 114 11.07 -18.69 20.30
C LEU A 114 11.79 -20.05 20.23
N ARG A 115 13.00 -20.04 19.68
CA ARG A 115 13.89 -21.18 19.58
C ARG A 115 15.33 -20.74 19.25
N PRO A 116 16.37 -21.19 19.96
CA PRO A 116 17.74 -20.71 19.76
C PRO A 116 18.27 -20.79 18.30
N VAL A 117 17.85 -21.82 17.55
CA VAL A 117 18.24 -22.00 16.15
C VAL A 117 17.75 -20.90 15.22
N GLU A 118 16.67 -20.22 15.59
CA GLU A 118 16.04 -19.16 14.77
C GLU A 118 16.92 -17.91 14.66
N ARG A 119 17.85 -17.68 15.60
CA ARG A 119 18.88 -16.65 15.47
C ARG A 119 19.64 -16.78 14.14
N LYS A 120 20.09 -18.00 13.82
CA LYS A 120 20.76 -18.28 12.54
C LYS A 120 19.80 -18.13 11.36
N GLY A 121 18.54 -18.50 11.55
CA GLY A 121 17.47 -18.35 10.56
C GLY A 121 17.30 -16.88 10.14
N VAL A 122 17.23 -15.95 11.10
CA VAL A 122 17.14 -14.51 10.84
C VAL A 122 18.29 -14.02 9.98
N HIS A 123 19.53 -14.29 10.36
CA HIS A 123 20.69 -13.86 9.58
C HIS A 123 20.69 -14.40 8.14
N SER A 124 20.40 -15.70 7.98
CA SER A 124 20.39 -16.34 6.66
C SER A 124 19.24 -15.85 5.78
N PHE A 125 18.08 -15.62 6.36
CA PHE A 125 16.92 -15.07 5.65
C PHE A 125 17.18 -13.64 5.15
N TYR A 126 17.64 -12.75 6.03
CA TYR A 126 17.88 -11.35 5.65
C TYR A 126 19.06 -11.20 4.67
N ALA A 127 20.05 -12.09 4.73
CA ALA A 127 21.11 -12.16 3.71
C ALA A 127 20.55 -12.53 2.31
N GLU A 128 19.65 -13.53 2.25
CA GLU A 128 19.00 -13.91 0.98
C GLU A 128 18.00 -12.83 0.50
N ALA A 129 17.24 -12.23 1.40
CA ALA A 129 16.31 -11.13 1.10
C ALA A 129 17.07 -9.89 0.53
N ALA A 130 18.24 -9.56 1.10
CA ALA A 130 19.12 -8.52 0.58
C ALA A 130 19.65 -8.86 -0.83
N ALA A 131 19.96 -10.13 -1.10
CA ALA A 131 20.37 -10.57 -2.42
C ALA A 131 19.22 -10.42 -3.45
N ILE A 132 18.00 -10.79 -3.07
CA ILE A 132 16.77 -10.61 -3.88
C ILE A 132 16.55 -9.12 -4.16
N TRP A 133 16.70 -8.26 -3.15
CA TRP A 133 16.56 -6.80 -3.30
C TRP A 133 17.53 -6.25 -4.36
N ARG A 134 18.83 -6.53 -4.24
CA ARG A 134 19.83 -6.09 -5.22
C ARG A 134 19.60 -6.66 -6.62
N ALA A 135 19.11 -7.91 -6.70
CA ALA A 135 18.90 -8.60 -7.96
C ALA A 135 17.64 -8.17 -8.71
N ALA A 136 16.54 -7.95 -7.99
CA ALA A 136 15.23 -7.70 -8.58
C ALA A 136 14.59 -6.38 -8.12
N GLY A 137 14.68 -6.05 -6.83
CA GLY A 137 14.01 -4.87 -6.25
C GLY A 137 14.55 -3.56 -6.82
N GLU A 138 15.86 -3.34 -6.72
CA GLU A 138 16.47 -2.12 -7.23
C GLU A 138 16.25 -1.94 -8.76
N PRO A 139 16.52 -2.96 -9.63
CA PRO A 139 16.23 -2.84 -11.06
C PRO A 139 14.74 -2.62 -11.37
N TYR A 140 13.85 -3.13 -10.52
CA TYR A 140 12.41 -2.95 -10.69
C TYR A 140 11.95 -1.52 -10.39
N LEU A 141 12.61 -0.84 -9.43
CA LEU A 141 12.30 0.53 -9.03
C LEU A 141 13.11 1.60 -9.78
N GLU A 142 14.15 1.21 -10.53
CA GLU A 142 15.06 2.13 -11.24
C GLU A 142 14.34 2.88 -12.39
N ALA A 143 13.42 2.20 -13.09
CA ALA A 143 12.73 2.77 -14.25
C ALA A 143 11.36 2.10 -14.48
N PRO A 144 10.47 2.73 -15.26
CA PRO A 144 9.20 2.13 -15.65
C PRO A 144 9.38 0.73 -16.24
N PHE A 145 8.47 -0.17 -15.89
CA PHE A 145 8.47 -1.51 -16.50
C PHE A 145 7.77 -1.45 -17.86
N GLU A 146 8.56 -1.45 -18.94
CA GLU A 146 8.04 -1.46 -20.31
C GLU A 146 8.14 -2.85 -20.97
N GLY A 147 8.59 -3.85 -20.24
CA GLY A 147 8.66 -5.25 -20.67
C GLY A 147 9.84 -5.99 -20.07
N MET A 148 9.81 -7.30 -20.22
CA MET A 148 10.79 -8.19 -19.60
C MET A 148 12.21 -7.96 -20.14
N ALA A 149 12.37 -7.64 -21.42
CA ALA A 149 13.68 -7.41 -22.02
C ALA A 149 14.44 -6.25 -21.37
N GLY A 150 13.77 -5.09 -21.20
CA GLY A 150 14.34 -3.93 -20.54
C GLY A 150 14.66 -4.20 -19.06
N PHE A 151 13.78 -4.91 -18.36
CA PHE A 151 14.02 -5.32 -16.98
C PHE A 151 15.23 -6.25 -16.87
N MET A 152 15.31 -7.29 -17.70
CA MET A 152 16.45 -8.23 -17.71
C MET A 152 17.77 -7.56 -18.08
N ALA A 153 17.76 -6.55 -18.95
CA ALA A 153 18.95 -5.74 -19.23
C ALA A 153 19.45 -4.97 -17.99
N ARG A 154 18.53 -4.44 -17.16
CA ARG A 154 18.89 -3.81 -15.88
C ARG A 154 19.43 -4.83 -14.87
N VAL A 155 18.81 -6.01 -14.77
CA VAL A 155 19.30 -7.11 -13.92
C VAL A 155 20.70 -7.57 -14.35
N ALA A 156 20.92 -7.74 -15.66
CA ALA A 156 22.21 -8.19 -16.20
C ALA A 156 23.37 -7.22 -15.86
N ARG A 157 23.09 -5.91 -15.81
CA ARG A 157 24.10 -4.90 -15.37
C ARG A 157 24.55 -5.10 -13.92
N ARG A 158 23.77 -5.80 -13.09
CA ARG A 158 24.11 -6.12 -11.69
C ARG A 158 24.93 -7.41 -11.55
N GLY A 159 25.22 -8.12 -12.65
CA GLY A 159 26.09 -9.29 -12.72
C GLY A 159 25.35 -10.64 -12.66
N ILE A 160 26.10 -11.72 -12.93
CA ILE A 160 25.57 -13.10 -13.03
C ILE A 160 24.91 -13.58 -11.74
N GLY A 161 25.44 -13.17 -10.57
CA GLY A 161 24.85 -13.52 -9.26
C GLY A 161 23.43 -12.99 -9.10
N ALA A 162 23.12 -11.80 -9.62
CA ALA A 162 21.80 -11.22 -9.62
C ALA A 162 20.83 -12.01 -10.52
N MET A 163 21.29 -12.43 -11.71
CA MET A 163 20.49 -13.29 -12.61
C MET A 163 20.10 -14.61 -11.92
N LEU A 164 21.05 -15.28 -11.26
CA LEU A 164 20.81 -16.56 -10.59
C LEU A 164 19.88 -16.43 -9.39
N ALA A 165 19.99 -15.36 -8.61
CA ALA A 165 19.09 -15.07 -7.49
C ALA A 165 17.64 -14.83 -7.97
N GLY A 166 17.44 -14.11 -9.08
CA GLY A 166 16.14 -13.86 -9.68
C GLY A 166 15.49 -15.09 -10.35
N MET A 167 16.25 -16.15 -10.61
CA MET A 167 15.72 -17.38 -11.24
C MET A 167 15.16 -18.39 -10.23
N LYS A 168 15.53 -18.33 -8.95
CA LYS A 168 15.02 -19.20 -7.88
C LYS A 168 13.72 -18.60 -7.30
N MET A 169 12.62 -18.85 -7.99
CA MET A 169 11.34 -18.24 -7.57
C MET A 169 10.36 -19.29 -7.05
N ASP A 170 10.60 -19.76 -5.85
CA ASP A 170 9.62 -20.46 -5.02
C ASP A 170 8.55 -19.49 -4.46
N THR A 171 7.62 -19.99 -3.67
CA THR A 171 6.69 -19.16 -2.92
C THR A 171 7.40 -18.50 -1.73
N LEU A 172 6.84 -17.39 -1.24
CA LEU A 172 7.35 -16.72 -0.04
C LEU A 172 7.35 -17.67 1.17
N HIS A 173 6.32 -18.52 1.29
CA HIS A 173 6.25 -19.55 2.34
C HIS A 173 7.38 -20.57 2.21
N ALA A 174 7.69 -21.06 1.01
CA ALA A 174 8.79 -22.01 0.80
C ALA A 174 10.14 -21.38 1.15
N LEU A 175 10.35 -20.12 0.80
CA LEU A 175 11.54 -19.37 1.21
C LEU A 175 11.63 -19.25 2.74
N ALA A 176 10.53 -18.89 3.41
CA ALA A 176 10.50 -18.83 4.87
C ALA A 176 10.81 -20.21 5.52
N ALA A 177 10.22 -21.30 4.99
CA ALA A 177 10.44 -22.65 5.47
C ALA A 177 11.89 -23.15 5.30
N LYS A 178 12.63 -22.60 4.33
CA LYS A 178 14.07 -22.88 4.14
C LYS A 178 14.92 -22.34 5.28
N HIS A 179 14.56 -21.21 5.86
CA HIS A 179 15.36 -20.49 6.85
C HIS A 179 14.88 -20.71 8.28
N PHE A 180 13.57 -20.88 8.49
CA PHE A 180 12.96 -20.93 9.81
C PHE A 180 12.36 -22.29 10.11
N GLN A 181 12.61 -22.81 11.32
CA GLN A 181 12.07 -24.08 11.79
C GLN A 181 10.70 -23.90 12.46
N THR A 182 10.46 -22.77 13.14
CA THR A 182 9.20 -22.48 13.81
C THR A 182 8.14 -21.98 12.83
N HIS A 183 6.88 -22.34 13.09
CA HIS A 183 5.75 -21.77 12.33
C HIS A 183 5.60 -20.28 12.58
N HIS A 184 5.97 -19.79 13.76
CA HIS A 184 5.93 -18.38 14.14
C HIS A 184 6.65 -17.47 13.14
N LEU A 185 7.93 -17.76 12.86
CA LEU A 185 8.72 -16.95 11.93
C LEU A 185 8.34 -17.20 10.47
N ARG A 186 7.76 -18.36 10.14
CA ARG A 186 7.15 -18.58 8.82
C ARG A 186 5.89 -17.74 8.64
N GLN A 187 5.06 -17.57 9.68
CA GLN A 187 3.91 -16.66 9.66
C GLN A 187 4.37 -15.20 9.58
N TYR A 188 5.37 -14.81 10.37
CA TYR A 188 5.98 -13.48 10.29
C TYR A 188 6.40 -13.12 8.85
N VAL A 189 7.19 -13.98 8.19
CA VAL A 189 7.59 -13.75 6.80
C VAL A 189 6.40 -13.81 5.86
N GLY A 190 5.50 -14.78 6.06
CA GLY A 190 4.29 -14.95 5.23
C GLY A 190 3.40 -13.71 5.18
N ARG A 191 3.32 -12.96 6.29
CA ARG A 191 2.54 -11.72 6.39
C ARG A 191 2.90 -10.71 5.30
N PHE A 192 4.14 -10.66 4.84
CA PHE A 192 4.56 -9.69 3.82
C PHE A 192 3.92 -9.91 2.44
N ALA A 193 3.33 -11.07 2.17
CA ALA A 193 2.50 -11.27 0.98
C ALA A 193 1.25 -10.38 0.98
N THR A 194 0.69 -10.07 2.17
CA THR A 194 -0.50 -9.21 2.31
C THR A 194 -0.22 -7.74 1.99
N TYR A 195 1.03 -7.30 1.99
CA TYR A 195 1.43 -5.95 1.53
C TYR A 195 1.16 -5.72 0.03
N ALA A 196 0.89 -6.79 -0.71
CA ALA A 196 0.41 -6.73 -2.08
C ALA A 196 -0.94 -7.45 -2.25
N GLY A 197 -1.58 -7.84 -1.13
CA GLY A 197 -2.90 -8.48 -1.10
C GLY A 197 -2.90 -9.92 -1.63
N GLY A 198 -1.78 -10.66 -1.46
CA GLY A 198 -1.65 -12.04 -1.87
C GLY A 198 -1.50 -13.03 -0.71
N SER A 199 -1.60 -14.34 -1.02
CA SER A 199 -1.31 -15.44 -0.11
C SER A 199 0.20 -15.75 -0.11
N PRO A 200 0.86 -15.97 1.04
CA PRO A 200 2.26 -16.39 1.08
C PRO A 200 2.51 -17.74 0.41
N TYR A 201 1.48 -18.56 0.32
CA TYR A 201 1.53 -19.90 -0.28
C TYR A 201 1.47 -19.87 -1.83
N ALA A 202 1.12 -18.71 -2.41
CA ALA A 202 0.99 -18.54 -3.85
C ALA A 202 1.77 -17.31 -4.38
N SER A 203 2.19 -16.41 -3.53
CA SER A 203 3.00 -15.23 -3.88
C SER A 203 4.47 -15.60 -4.03
N SER A 204 5.15 -14.95 -4.97
CA SER A 204 6.58 -15.17 -5.23
C SER A 204 7.47 -14.87 -4.03
N ALA A 205 8.55 -15.62 -3.85
CA ALA A 205 9.63 -15.35 -2.90
C ALA A 205 10.26 -13.96 -3.07
N ALA A 206 10.07 -13.32 -4.22
CA ALA A 206 10.50 -11.93 -4.44
C ALA A 206 9.90 -10.95 -3.40
N PHE A 207 8.75 -11.27 -2.79
CA PHE A 207 8.19 -10.44 -1.71
C PHE A 207 9.04 -10.42 -0.42
N ALA A 208 10.07 -11.26 -0.30
CA ALA A 208 11.08 -11.14 0.75
C ALA A 208 11.86 -9.80 0.71
N LEU A 209 11.79 -9.08 -0.43
CA LEU A 209 12.32 -7.71 -0.53
C LEU A 209 11.61 -6.75 0.46
N ILE A 210 10.34 -7.00 0.84
CA ILE A 210 9.58 -6.10 1.72
C ILE A 210 10.14 -6.12 3.15
N PRO A 211 10.29 -7.27 3.86
CA PRO A 211 10.96 -7.28 5.16
C PRO A 211 12.42 -6.79 5.08
N HIS A 212 13.13 -7.01 3.96
CA HIS A 212 14.45 -6.42 3.77
C HIS A 212 14.38 -4.88 3.73
N ILE A 213 13.41 -4.30 3.03
CA ILE A 213 13.22 -2.84 2.99
C ILE A 213 12.94 -2.30 4.39
N GLU A 214 12.08 -2.94 5.17
CA GLU A 214 11.78 -2.53 6.55
C GLU A 214 13.04 -2.59 7.43
N HIS A 215 13.83 -3.66 7.33
CA HIS A 215 15.08 -3.79 8.07
C HIS A 215 16.13 -2.78 7.61
N ALA A 216 16.39 -2.65 6.31
CA ALA A 216 17.50 -1.85 5.78
C ALA A 216 17.23 -0.33 5.86
N TYR A 217 16.00 0.08 5.59
CA TYR A 217 15.61 1.49 5.48
C TYR A 217 14.73 1.99 6.63
N GLY A 218 14.30 1.09 7.52
CA GLY A 218 13.44 1.40 8.67
C GLY A 218 11.95 1.51 8.31
N VAL A 219 11.14 1.42 9.34
CA VAL A 219 9.70 1.73 9.33
C VAL A 219 9.51 3.06 10.03
N HIS A 220 8.75 3.97 9.43
CA HIS A 220 8.62 5.34 9.94
C HIS A 220 7.16 5.71 10.14
N HIS A 221 6.92 6.47 11.18
CA HIS A 221 5.69 7.25 11.35
C HIS A 221 5.88 8.63 10.73
N VAL A 222 4.88 9.09 9.99
CA VAL A 222 4.79 10.48 9.51
C VAL A 222 4.08 11.30 10.57
N ARG A 223 4.66 12.40 11.02
CA ARG A 223 4.01 13.26 12.02
C ARG A 223 2.66 13.78 11.51
N GLY A 224 1.61 13.55 12.27
CA GLY A 224 0.23 13.83 11.87
C GLY A 224 -0.40 12.77 10.98
N GLY A 225 0.26 11.61 10.79
CA GLY A 225 -0.21 10.48 9.97
C GLY A 225 0.10 10.61 8.46
N ILE A 226 -0.25 9.61 7.70
CA ILE A 226 -0.12 9.63 6.23
C ILE A 226 -1.04 10.69 5.62
N GLY A 227 -2.16 11.01 6.27
CA GLY A 227 -3.03 12.13 5.88
C GLY A 227 -2.29 13.45 5.80
N ALA A 228 -1.40 13.76 6.74
CA ALA A 228 -0.58 14.97 6.72
C ALA A 228 0.37 15.02 5.52
N LEU A 229 0.91 13.87 5.08
CA LEU A 229 1.71 13.79 3.86
C LEU A 229 0.86 14.09 2.60
N VAL A 230 -0.38 13.61 2.57
CA VAL A 230 -1.34 13.91 1.49
C VAL A 230 -1.65 15.40 1.43
N ASP A 231 -1.92 16.02 2.58
CA ASP A 231 -2.19 17.45 2.69
C ASP A 231 -1.01 18.28 2.20
N ALA A 232 0.22 17.90 2.58
CA ALA A 232 1.45 18.53 2.11
C ALA A 232 1.61 18.43 0.58
N LEU A 233 1.31 17.27 -0.03
CA LEU A 233 1.27 17.12 -1.49
C LEU A 233 0.18 17.99 -2.12
N GLY A 234 -1.01 18.02 -1.52
CA GLY A 234 -2.12 18.86 -1.96
C GLY A 234 -1.77 20.35 -1.95
N GLN A 235 -1.04 20.81 -0.93
CA GLN A 235 -0.53 22.19 -0.87
C GLN A 235 0.55 22.43 -1.93
N ALA A 236 1.48 21.47 -2.12
CA ALA A 236 2.54 21.58 -3.11
C ALA A 236 1.99 21.74 -4.54
N VAL A 237 1.00 20.92 -4.93
CA VAL A 237 0.41 20.99 -6.27
C VAL A 237 -0.34 22.31 -6.51
N ARG A 238 -1.05 22.84 -5.50
CA ARG A 238 -1.71 24.14 -5.59
C ARG A 238 -0.70 25.29 -5.71
N ARG A 239 0.41 25.24 -4.94
CA ARG A 239 1.52 26.20 -5.01
C ARG A 239 2.14 26.23 -6.42
N LEU A 240 2.15 25.09 -7.12
CA LEU A 240 2.66 24.96 -8.50
C LEU A 240 1.64 25.37 -9.58
N GLY A 241 0.46 25.86 -9.20
CA GLY A 241 -0.55 26.34 -10.13
C GLY A 241 -1.42 25.25 -10.76
N VAL A 242 -1.45 24.03 -10.19
CA VAL A 242 -2.37 22.99 -10.65
C VAL A 242 -3.81 23.39 -10.32
N THR A 243 -4.68 23.38 -11.32
CA THR A 243 -6.13 23.56 -11.15
C THR A 243 -6.71 22.27 -10.59
N VAL A 244 -7.38 22.33 -9.43
CA VAL A 244 -7.93 21.15 -8.75
C VAL A 244 -9.45 21.23 -8.70
N HIS A 245 -10.13 20.24 -9.28
CA HIS A 245 -11.57 20.05 -9.22
C HIS A 245 -11.88 18.88 -8.27
N LEU A 246 -12.47 19.17 -7.13
CA LEU A 246 -13.02 18.18 -6.21
C LEU A 246 -14.48 17.87 -6.57
N ASP A 247 -15.04 16.80 -6.01
CA ASP A 247 -16.42 16.32 -6.29
C ASP A 247 -16.71 16.18 -7.79
N THR A 248 -15.64 15.90 -8.58
CA THR A 248 -15.72 15.89 -10.03
C THR A 248 -15.25 14.54 -10.59
N ARG A 249 -16.20 13.69 -10.94
CA ARG A 249 -15.93 12.43 -11.63
C ARG A 249 -15.67 12.67 -13.10
N ALA A 250 -14.40 12.77 -13.47
CA ALA A 250 -13.98 12.98 -14.86
C ALA A 250 -14.04 11.67 -15.67
N ARG A 251 -14.41 11.84 -16.95
CA ARG A 251 -14.30 10.84 -18.01
C ARG A 251 -13.52 11.44 -19.17
N PHE A 252 -12.83 10.61 -19.93
CA PHE A 252 -12.06 11.10 -21.08
C PHE A 252 -12.32 10.23 -22.30
N GLU A 253 -12.20 10.86 -23.45
CA GLU A 253 -12.33 10.24 -24.75
C GLU A 253 -11.18 10.70 -25.64
N ARG A 254 -10.57 9.79 -26.40
CA ARG A 254 -9.56 10.12 -27.41
C ARG A 254 -10.25 10.73 -28.64
N ILE A 255 -9.79 11.91 -29.02
CA ILE A 255 -10.20 12.61 -30.25
C ILE A 255 -8.95 12.91 -31.10
N THR A 256 -9.14 13.47 -32.29
CA THR A 256 -8.04 13.77 -33.24
C THR A 256 -6.98 14.69 -32.61
N GLU A 257 -7.43 15.75 -31.92
CA GLU A 257 -6.58 16.81 -31.37
C GLU A 257 -6.02 16.48 -29.97
N GLY A 258 -6.38 15.31 -29.37
CA GLY A 258 -5.94 14.98 -28.02
C GLY A 258 -6.97 14.17 -27.24
N TYR A 259 -7.28 14.60 -26.03
CA TYR A 259 -8.26 13.98 -25.15
C TYR A 259 -9.30 15.00 -24.68
N ARG A 260 -10.57 14.75 -25.00
CA ARG A 260 -11.68 15.51 -24.42
C ARG A 260 -11.97 14.96 -23.02
N VAL A 261 -12.07 15.86 -22.04
CA VAL A 261 -12.35 15.49 -20.65
C VAL A 261 -13.66 16.12 -20.20
N GLU A 262 -14.60 15.28 -19.77
CA GLU A 262 -15.89 15.68 -19.20
C GLU A 262 -15.80 15.68 -17.65
N PRO A 263 -16.52 16.58 -16.94
CA PRO A 263 -17.61 17.45 -17.42
C PRO A 263 -17.14 18.83 -17.95
N VAL A 264 -15.83 19.12 -17.98
CA VAL A 264 -15.35 20.46 -18.40
C VAL A 264 -15.40 20.67 -19.91
N ALA A 265 -15.61 19.61 -20.69
CA ALA A 265 -15.64 19.62 -22.16
C ALA A 265 -14.37 20.22 -22.79
N GLU A 266 -13.24 20.15 -22.09
CA GLU A 266 -11.96 20.72 -22.55
C GLU A 266 -11.08 19.63 -23.19
N VAL A 267 -10.21 20.08 -24.10
CA VAL A 267 -9.23 19.21 -24.79
C VAL A 267 -7.87 19.36 -24.16
N PHE A 268 -7.26 18.22 -23.87
CA PHE A 268 -5.93 18.06 -23.28
C PHE A 268 -5.01 17.29 -24.22
N ASP A 269 -3.73 17.65 -24.24
CA ASP A 269 -2.72 16.99 -25.06
C ASP A 269 -2.36 15.60 -24.51
N SER A 270 -2.50 15.42 -23.19
CA SER A 270 -2.19 14.15 -22.48
C SER A 270 -3.10 13.95 -21.27
N VAL A 271 -3.28 12.68 -20.90
CA VAL A 271 -4.05 12.27 -19.70
C VAL A 271 -3.22 11.32 -18.83
N VAL A 272 -3.13 11.61 -17.53
CA VAL A 272 -2.62 10.70 -16.52
C VAL A 272 -3.77 10.18 -15.66
N VAL A 273 -4.00 8.88 -15.66
CA VAL A 273 -5.08 8.23 -14.90
C VAL A 273 -4.49 7.62 -13.64
N ASN A 274 -4.86 8.15 -12.47
CA ASN A 274 -4.53 7.62 -11.15
C ASN A 274 -5.71 6.87 -10.50
N ALA A 275 -6.80 6.63 -11.23
CA ALA A 275 -7.82 5.67 -10.87
C ALA A 275 -7.29 4.23 -11.07
N ASP A 276 -7.94 3.24 -10.43
CA ASP A 276 -7.49 1.86 -10.59
C ASP A 276 -7.58 1.44 -12.08
N PRO A 277 -6.48 0.95 -12.68
CA PRO A 277 -6.44 0.63 -14.10
C PRO A 277 -7.36 -0.53 -14.50
N LEU A 278 -7.77 -1.41 -13.56
CA LEU A 278 -8.75 -2.46 -13.83
C LEU A 278 -10.08 -1.89 -14.35
N ALA A 279 -10.57 -0.82 -13.71
CA ALA A 279 -11.79 -0.14 -14.14
C ALA A 279 -11.63 0.50 -15.52
N SER A 280 -10.47 1.11 -15.79
CA SER A 280 -10.19 1.77 -17.07
C SER A 280 -9.93 0.80 -18.22
N LEU A 281 -9.35 -0.37 -17.92
CA LEU A 281 -9.01 -1.39 -18.92
C LEU A 281 -10.14 -2.42 -19.13
N ARG A 282 -11.25 -2.32 -18.41
CA ARG A 282 -12.40 -3.25 -18.46
C ARG A 282 -11.97 -4.72 -18.30
N ARG A 283 -11.05 -5.00 -17.40
CA ARG A 283 -10.54 -6.35 -17.10
C ARG A 283 -11.30 -6.99 -15.94
N GLU A 284 -12.58 -7.22 -16.14
CA GLU A 284 -13.50 -7.73 -15.12
C GLU A 284 -13.23 -9.20 -14.71
N SER A 285 -12.57 -9.97 -15.56
CA SER A 285 -12.24 -11.38 -15.28
C SER A 285 -10.90 -11.59 -14.57
N GLU A 286 -10.13 -10.53 -14.32
CA GLU A 286 -8.84 -10.67 -13.65
C GLU A 286 -9.03 -10.89 -12.13
N PRO A 287 -8.30 -11.84 -11.53
CA PRO A 287 -8.39 -12.08 -10.10
C PRO A 287 -7.87 -10.88 -9.31
N LEU A 288 -8.62 -10.53 -8.26
CA LEU A 288 -8.34 -9.38 -7.42
C LEU A 288 -7.47 -9.73 -6.22
N SER A 289 -6.65 -8.78 -5.80
CA SER A 289 -5.97 -8.82 -4.51
C SER A 289 -6.95 -8.74 -3.35
N LEU A 290 -6.52 -9.15 -2.16
CA LEU A 290 -7.32 -9.00 -0.95
C LEU A 290 -7.78 -7.55 -0.73
N SER A 291 -8.90 -7.45 -0.07
CA SER A 291 -9.46 -6.26 0.57
C SER A 291 -9.10 -6.24 2.06
N GLY A 292 -9.71 -5.34 2.82
CA GLY A 292 -9.56 -5.26 4.26
C GLY A 292 -10.81 -4.74 4.94
N PHE A 293 -11.00 -5.15 6.18
CA PHE A 293 -11.95 -4.53 7.08
C PHE A 293 -11.20 -3.81 8.19
N VAL A 294 -11.51 -2.54 8.36
CA VAL A 294 -10.86 -1.64 9.29
C VAL A 294 -11.86 -1.14 10.31
N LEU A 295 -11.48 -1.19 11.58
CA LEU A 295 -12.12 -0.47 12.67
C LEU A 295 -11.23 0.69 13.11
N LEU A 296 -11.81 1.85 13.25
CA LEU A 296 -11.21 3.01 13.89
C LEU A 296 -11.75 3.07 15.31
N LEU A 297 -10.86 2.94 16.27
CA LEU A 297 -11.24 2.80 17.67
C LEU A 297 -10.71 3.99 18.48
N GLU A 298 -11.51 4.43 19.40
CA GLU A 298 -11.10 5.27 20.52
C GLU A 298 -10.89 4.42 21.76
N VAL A 299 -9.82 4.65 22.47
CA VAL A 299 -9.56 4.07 23.79
C VAL A 299 -9.52 5.20 24.82
N GLU A 300 -10.27 5.04 25.90
CA GLU A 300 -10.18 5.94 27.06
C GLU A 300 -8.83 5.74 27.78
N GLY A 301 -8.08 6.83 27.95
CA GLY A 301 -6.75 6.83 28.54
C GLY A 301 -5.65 6.35 27.59
N ARG A 302 -4.47 6.10 28.17
CA ARG A 302 -3.33 5.50 27.46
C ARG A 302 -3.43 3.97 27.46
N THR A 303 -2.80 3.34 26.49
CA THR A 303 -2.73 1.89 26.35
C THR A 303 -1.29 1.41 26.15
N ALA A 304 -1.02 0.15 26.55
CA ALA A 304 0.25 -0.53 26.30
C ALA A 304 0.38 -1.11 24.88
N VAL A 305 -0.61 -0.91 24.00
CA VAL A 305 -0.52 -1.32 22.59
C VAL A 305 0.65 -0.56 21.94
N PRO A 306 1.66 -1.23 21.39
CA PRO A 306 2.78 -0.56 20.72
C PRO A 306 2.31 0.13 19.45
N HIS A 307 3.22 0.88 18.79
CA HIS A 307 2.86 1.57 17.55
C HIS A 307 2.29 0.60 16.51
N HIS A 308 2.93 -0.55 16.31
CA HIS A 308 2.41 -1.64 15.48
C HIS A 308 2.38 -2.94 16.23
N ALA A 309 1.28 -3.67 16.14
CA ALA A 309 1.13 -5.03 16.63
C ALA A 309 0.37 -5.90 15.63
N VAL A 310 0.72 -7.18 15.59
CA VAL A 310 0.01 -8.21 14.82
C VAL A 310 -0.32 -9.38 15.74
N MET A 311 -1.56 -9.80 15.72
CA MET A 311 -2.04 -10.97 16.46
C MET A 311 -2.48 -12.03 15.45
N PHE A 312 -1.69 -13.09 15.30
CA PHE A 312 -1.94 -14.14 14.32
C PHE A 312 -3.14 -15.01 14.70
N GLY A 313 -3.79 -15.61 13.68
CA GLY A 313 -4.69 -16.74 13.83
C GLY A 313 -3.94 -18.06 14.03
N GLY A 314 -4.64 -19.09 14.51
CA GLY A 314 -4.06 -20.41 14.79
C GLY A 314 -3.65 -21.18 13.55
N ASP A 315 -4.49 -21.18 12.52
CA ASP A 315 -4.20 -21.81 11.23
C ASP A 315 -4.06 -20.74 10.12
N TYR A 316 -2.81 -20.32 9.92
CA TYR A 316 -2.50 -19.26 8.97
C TYR A 316 -2.75 -19.67 7.50
N ARG A 317 -2.71 -20.97 7.19
CA ARG A 317 -3.02 -21.45 5.84
C ARG A 317 -4.51 -21.42 5.60
N LYS A 318 -5.31 -21.91 6.56
CA LYS A 318 -6.78 -21.87 6.49
C LYS A 318 -7.28 -20.44 6.28
N GLU A 319 -6.70 -19.43 6.97
CA GLU A 319 -7.06 -18.02 6.78
C GLU A 319 -7.01 -17.62 5.30
N PHE A 320 -5.92 -17.96 4.58
CA PHE A 320 -5.81 -17.60 3.16
C PHE A 320 -6.69 -18.47 2.25
N ASP A 321 -6.86 -19.74 2.57
CA ASP A 321 -7.73 -20.63 1.80
C ASP A 321 -9.18 -20.13 1.87
N GLU A 322 -9.68 -19.69 3.03
CA GLU A 322 -10.99 -19.05 3.21
C GLU A 322 -11.09 -17.72 2.46
N LEU A 323 -10.12 -16.81 2.63
CA LEU A 323 -10.13 -15.49 1.98
C LEU A 323 -10.17 -15.60 0.45
N PHE A 324 -9.40 -16.51 -0.14
CA PHE A 324 -9.38 -16.69 -1.60
C PHE A 324 -10.53 -17.57 -2.12
N ALA A 325 -11.27 -18.25 -1.23
CA ALA A 325 -12.57 -18.82 -1.53
C ALA A 325 -13.73 -17.77 -1.45
N GLY A 326 -13.41 -16.52 -1.15
CA GLY A 326 -14.39 -15.44 -1.02
C GLY A 326 -15.08 -15.40 0.34
N GLN A 327 -14.53 -16.07 1.36
CA GLN A 327 -15.07 -16.15 2.71
C GLN A 327 -14.25 -15.29 3.68
N LEU A 328 -14.92 -14.78 4.72
CA LEU A 328 -14.24 -14.15 5.84
C LEU A 328 -13.60 -15.23 6.72
N ALA A 329 -12.34 -15.01 7.11
CA ALA A 329 -11.61 -15.96 7.92
C ALA A 329 -12.31 -16.22 9.26
N GLU A 330 -12.33 -17.49 9.68
CA GLU A 330 -12.90 -17.90 10.97
C GLU A 330 -12.04 -17.39 12.14
N ASP A 331 -10.73 -17.38 12.00
CA ASP A 331 -9.77 -16.85 12.99
C ASP A 331 -8.76 -15.89 12.32
N PRO A 332 -9.19 -14.65 12.00
CA PRO A 332 -8.37 -13.74 11.20
C PRO A 332 -7.14 -13.24 11.96
N THR A 333 -6.04 -13.03 11.24
CA THR A 333 -4.92 -12.24 11.72
C THR A 333 -5.34 -10.78 11.86
N VAL A 334 -5.15 -10.21 13.06
CA VAL A 334 -5.49 -8.82 13.38
C VAL A 334 -4.23 -7.96 13.43
N TYR A 335 -4.20 -6.90 12.65
CA TYR A 335 -3.19 -5.86 12.69
C TYR A 335 -3.70 -4.64 13.45
N VAL A 336 -2.86 -4.05 14.30
CA VAL A 336 -3.18 -2.82 15.04
C VAL A 336 -2.09 -1.79 14.83
N CYS A 337 -2.51 -0.53 14.60
CA CYS A 337 -1.63 0.63 14.66
C CYS A 337 -2.13 1.60 15.74
N ASN A 338 -1.22 1.99 16.63
CA ASN A 338 -1.41 3.01 17.66
C ASN A 338 -0.48 4.19 17.39
N PRO A 339 -0.85 5.13 16.53
CA PRO A 339 0.02 6.25 16.20
C PRO A 339 0.29 7.15 17.43
N SER A 340 -0.63 7.22 18.39
CA SER A 340 -0.49 8.01 19.62
C SER A 340 0.63 7.52 20.54
N ALA A 341 1.13 6.29 20.37
CA ALA A 341 2.29 5.78 21.09
C ALA A 341 3.57 6.53 20.73
N THR A 342 3.64 7.09 19.52
CA THR A 342 4.82 7.80 18.99
C THR A 342 4.55 9.29 18.79
N ASP A 343 3.32 9.67 18.41
CA ASP A 343 2.94 11.03 18.08
C ASP A 343 1.72 11.48 18.91
N SER A 344 1.98 12.29 19.93
CA SER A 344 0.92 12.79 20.81
C SER A 344 -0.08 13.74 20.12
N SER A 345 0.22 14.21 18.91
CA SER A 345 -0.71 15.07 18.16
C SER A 345 -1.86 14.27 17.52
N MET A 346 -1.76 12.93 17.46
CA MET A 346 -2.77 12.07 16.88
C MET A 346 -4.02 11.87 17.75
N ALA A 347 -3.96 12.23 19.03
CA ALA A 347 -5.09 12.10 19.96
C ALA A 347 -5.06 13.19 21.05
N PRO A 348 -6.23 13.62 21.55
CA PRO A 348 -6.30 14.49 22.71
C PRO A 348 -5.69 13.84 23.97
N PRO A 349 -5.25 14.65 24.96
CA PRO A 349 -4.80 14.12 26.25
C PRO A 349 -5.84 13.20 26.89
N GLY A 350 -5.40 12.05 27.42
CA GLY A 350 -6.28 11.06 28.05
C GLY A 350 -7.06 10.18 27.09
N ARG A 351 -6.77 10.23 25.79
CA ARG A 351 -7.39 9.38 24.76
C ARG A 351 -6.33 8.76 23.86
N THR A 352 -6.65 7.64 23.23
CA THR A 352 -5.81 6.95 22.24
C THR A 352 -6.66 6.57 21.04
N GLY A 353 -6.17 6.80 19.83
CA GLY A 353 -6.78 6.32 18.61
C GLY A 353 -6.09 5.04 18.12
N LEU A 354 -6.85 4.01 17.76
CA LEU A 354 -6.32 2.78 17.17
C LEU A 354 -6.92 2.56 15.78
N PHE A 355 -6.08 2.18 14.84
CA PHE A 355 -6.46 1.57 13.57
C PHE A 355 -6.32 0.06 13.72
N VAL A 356 -7.40 -0.69 13.54
CA VAL A 356 -7.42 -2.15 13.67
C VAL A 356 -7.93 -2.76 12.39
N MET A 357 -7.20 -3.72 11.80
CA MET A 357 -7.51 -4.25 10.48
C MET A 357 -7.38 -5.78 10.44
N VAL A 358 -8.28 -6.40 9.69
CA VAL A 358 -8.17 -7.79 9.21
C VAL A 358 -8.22 -7.82 7.69
N ASN A 359 -7.63 -8.86 7.09
CA ASN A 359 -7.81 -9.11 5.67
C ASN A 359 -9.26 -9.52 5.39
N ALA A 360 -9.76 -9.12 4.23
CA ALA A 360 -11.08 -9.51 3.73
C ALA A 360 -10.98 -9.92 2.25
N PRO A 361 -11.87 -10.79 1.76
CA PRO A 361 -11.96 -11.08 0.35
C PRO A 361 -12.37 -9.84 -0.44
N ALA A 362 -11.85 -9.68 -1.66
CA ALA A 362 -12.42 -8.72 -2.60
C ALA A 362 -13.77 -9.24 -3.11
N MET A 363 -14.71 -8.32 -3.34
CA MET A 363 -16.00 -8.66 -3.94
C MET A 363 -15.83 -8.96 -5.44
N PRO A 364 -16.62 -9.89 -5.99
CA PRO A 364 -16.68 -10.11 -7.43
C PRO A 364 -17.04 -8.82 -8.19
N LEU A 365 -16.56 -8.68 -9.44
CA LEU A 365 -16.88 -7.52 -10.29
C LEU A 365 -18.18 -7.70 -11.07
N GLU A 366 -18.67 -8.93 -11.22
CA GLU A 366 -19.94 -9.25 -11.85
C GLU A 366 -21.11 -8.74 -10.98
N GLU A 367 -22.00 -7.94 -11.55
CA GLU A 367 -23.02 -7.16 -10.81
C GLU A 367 -23.85 -8.01 -9.85
N GLY A 368 -24.48 -9.10 -10.32
CA GLY A 368 -25.31 -9.96 -9.46
C GLY A 368 -24.55 -10.65 -8.32
N ARG A 369 -23.29 -11.02 -8.56
CA ARG A 369 -22.40 -11.61 -7.55
C ARG A 369 -21.84 -10.55 -6.59
N ALA A 370 -21.61 -9.32 -7.06
CA ALA A 370 -21.21 -8.20 -6.23
C ALA A 370 -22.30 -7.82 -5.21
N ASP A 371 -23.55 -7.82 -5.62
CA ASP A 371 -24.68 -7.54 -4.74
C ASP A 371 -24.86 -8.64 -3.69
N GLN A 372 -24.70 -9.90 -4.03
CA GLN A 372 -24.71 -10.99 -3.07
C GLN A 372 -23.56 -10.86 -2.07
N ALA A 373 -22.32 -10.63 -2.53
CA ALA A 373 -21.17 -10.43 -1.67
C ALA A 373 -21.32 -9.24 -0.72
N ARG A 374 -22.01 -8.18 -1.14
CA ARG A 374 -22.37 -7.04 -0.29
C ARG A 374 -23.30 -7.46 0.85
N ARG A 375 -24.38 -8.20 0.55
CA ARG A 375 -25.32 -8.71 1.57
C ARG A 375 -24.63 -9.66 2.55
N ASP A 376 -23.79 -10.55 2.04
CA ASP A 376 -23.02 -11.51 2.85
C ASP A 376 -22.05 -10.76 3.79
N TRP A 377 -21.45 -9.69 3.28
CA TRP A 377 -20.59 -8.82 4.09
C TRP A 377 -21.42 -8.15 5.21
N GLU A 378 -22.52 -7.50 4.88
CA GLU A 378 -23.38 -6.80 5.85
C GLU A 378 -23.86 -7.74 6.97
N SER A 379 -24.22 -8.98 6.64
CA SER A 379 -24.62 -10.01 7.61
C SER A 379 -23.48 -10.54 8.48
N SER A 380 -22.22 -10.45 8.01
CA SER A 380 -21.03 -11.02 8.69
C SER A 380 -20.21 -9.99 9.45
N ALA A 381 -20.41 -8.71 9.18
CA ALA A 381 -19.58 -7.63 9.70
C ALA A 381 -19.52 -7.58 11.24
N GLU A 382 -20.67 -7.85 11.91
CA GLU A 382 -20.74 -7.87 13.37
C GLU A 382 -19.87 -9.00 13.95
N ARG A 383 -19.99 -10.21 13.42
CA ARG A 383 -19.16 -11.36 13.85
C ARG A 383 -17.66 -11.05 13.71
N VAL A 384 -17.24 -10.46 12.59
CA VAL A 384 -15.82 -10.09 12.38
C VAL A 384 -15.38 -9.03 13.37
N ARG A 385 -16.25 -8.05 13.67
CA ARG A 385 -15.99 -7.03 14.68
C ARG A 385 -15.77 -7.65 16.05
N GLU A 386 -16.65 -8.56 16.48
CA GLU A 386 -16.51 -9.29 17.74
C GLU A 386 -15.19 -10.07 17.80
N GLN A 387 -14.83 -10.81 16.76
CA GLN A 387 -13.57 -11.54 16.68
C GLN A 387 -12.35 -10.62 16.80
N MET A 388 -12.38 -9.44 16.15
CA MET A 388 -11.32 -8.43 16.28
C MET A 388 -11.20 -7.94 17.71
N PHE A 389 -12.31 -7.63 18.39
CA PHE A 389 -12.33 -7.18 19.78
C PHE A 389 -11.86 -8.27 20.75
N GLU A 390 -12.34 -9.48 20.60
CA GLU A 390 -11.93 -10.61 21.46
C GLU A 390 -10.42 -10.83 21.37
N LYS A 391 -9.86 -10.84 20.15
CA LYS A 391 -8.42 -11.01 19.93
C LYS A 391 -7.63 -9.84 20.50
N LEU A 392 -8.09 -8.61 20.30
CA LEU A 392 -7.47 -7.40 20.84
C LEU A 392 -7.45 -7.41 22.37
N VAL A 393 -8.56 -7.72 23.03
CA VAL A 393 -8.68 -7.78 24.49
C VAL A 393 -7.91 -8.97 25.09
N ARG A 394 -7.83 -10.10 24.38
CA ARG A 394 -7.02 -11.26 24.81
C ARG A 394 -5.55 -10.88 24.98
N HIS A 395 -4.98 -10.13 24.05
CA HIS A 395 -3.58 -9.71 24.10
C HIS A 395 -3.35 -8.42 24.91
N TYR A 396 -4.37 -7.58 24.99
CA TYR A 396 -4.34 -6.30 25.73
C TYR A 396 -5.54 -6.18 26.67
N PRO A 397 -5.59 -6.95 27.78
CA PRO A 397 -6.77 -7.03 28.67
C PRO A 397 -7.22 -5.69 29.26
N ALA A 398 -6.29 -4.74 29.42
CA ALA A 398 -6.60 -3.41 29.91
C ALA A 398 -7.50 -2.58 28.96
N LEU A 399 -7.75 -3.05 27.75
CA LEU A 399 -8.67 -2.41 26.80
C LEU A 399 -10.14 -2.74 27.08
N LYS A 400 -10.43 -3.81 27.85
CA LYS A 400 -11.80 -4.25 28.14
C LYS A 400 -12.63 -3.13 28.76
N GLY A 401 -13.75 -2.80 28.14
CA GLY A 401 -14.68 -1.75 28.61
C GLY A 401 -14.22 -0.31 28.35
N ARG A 402 -13.06 -0.11 27.72
CA ARG A 402 -12.50 1.22 27.46
C ARG A 402 -12.45 1.59 25.97
N VAL A 403 -12.99 0.75 25.11
CA VAL A 403 -12.90 0.90 23.66
C VAL A 403 -14.25 1.25 23.07
N ARG A 404 -14.26 2.25 22.19
CA ARG A 404 -15.44 2.66 21.40
C ARG A 404 -15.08 2.67 19.91
N VAL A 405 -15.98 2.15 19.06
CA VAL A 405 -15.84 2.27 17.60
C VAL A 405 -16.23 3.69 17.20
N VAL A 406 -15.32 4.40 16.52
CA VAL A 406 -15.54 5.77 16.02
C VAL A 406 -15.63 5.82 14.50
N GLY A 407 -15.34 4.72 13.83
CA GLY A 407 -15.46 4.60 12.38
C GLY A 407 -15.11 3.21 11.90
N GLN A 408 -15.45 2.92 10.66
CA GLN A 408 -15.09 1.67 10.00
C GLN A 408 -14.90 1.86 8.50
N ARG A 409 -14.20 0.92 7.87
CA ARG A 409 -14.05 0.80 6.42
C ARG A 409 -14.16 -0.66 6.03
N SER A 410 -15.02 -0.96 5.08
CA SER A 410 -15.30 -2.30 4.56
C SER A 410 -14.85 -2.44 3.09
N PRO A 411 -14.82 -3.65 2.53
CA PRO A 411 -14.66 -3.85 1.09
C PRO A 411 -15.70 -3.08 0.28
N VAL A 412 -16.93 -2.94 0.79
CA VAL A 412 -18.01 -2.17 0.15
C VAL A 412 -17.66 -0.68 0.08
N ASP A 413 -17.13 -0.11 1.18
CA ASP A 413 -16.71 1.29 1.22
C ASP A 413 -15.55 1.56 0.26
N LEU A 414 -14.61 0.63 0.15
CA LEU A 414 -13.50 0.73 -0.80
C LEU A 414 -13.97 0.65 -2.24
N ALA A 415 -14.92 -0.23 -2.55
CA ALA A 415 -15.52 -0.33 -3.88
C ALA A 415 -16.29 0.94 -4.27
N ALA A 416 -17.07 1.52 -3.36
CA ALA A 416 -17.76 2.79 -3.57
C ALA A 416 -16.81 3.95 -3.89
N ARG A 417 -15.55 3.88 -3.42
CA ARG A 417 -14.47 4.83 -3.69
C ARG A 417 -13.65 4.51 -4.96
N GLY A 418 -14.11 3.56 -5.78
CA GLY A 418 -13.52 3.22 -7.07
C GLY A 418 -12.41 2.16 -7.01
N ALA A 419 -12.25 1.45 -5.90
CA ALA A 419 -11.41 0.26 -5.85
C ALA A 419 -12.18 -0.94 -6.41
N PRO A 420 -11.78 -1.56 -7.53
CA PRO A 420 -12.50 -2.69 -8.12
C PRO A 420 -12.71 -3.82 -7.11
N GLY A 421 -13.96 -4.23 -6.87
CA GLY A 421 -14.32 -5.22 -5.86
C GLY A 421 -13.89 -4.86 -4.43
N GLY A 422 -13.51 -3.61 -4.15
CA GLY A 422 -12.95 -3.19 -2.88
C GLY A 422 -11.51 -3.66 -2.65
N SER A 423 -10.82 -4.19 -3.67
CA SER A 423 -9.43 -4.64 -3.55
C SER A 423 -8.50 -3.47 -3.21
N ILE A 424 -7.55 -3.71 -2.28
CA ILE A 424 -6.61 -2.65 -1.87
C ILE A 424 -5.57 -2.37 -2.95
N TYR A 425 -5.08 -3.43 -3.61
CA TYR A 425 -3.94 -3.37 -4.53
C TYR A 425 -4.28 -3.69 -5.99
N GLY A 426 -5.57 -3.86 -6.33
CA GLY A 426 -6.02 -4.19 -7.68
C GLY A 426 -5.70 -5.66 -8.05
N PHE A 427 -4.79 -5.87 -8.99
CA PHE A 427 -4.42 -7.21 -9.48
C PHE A 427 -3.84 -8.13 -8.42
N LEU A 428 -4.24 -9.39 -8.43
CA LEU A 428 -3.69 -10.44 -7.57
C LEU A 428 -2.23 -10.77 -7.94
N PRO A 429 -1.27 -10.64 -7.02
CA PRO A 429 0.16 -10.84 -7.31
C PRO A 429 0.62 -12.29 -7.21
N HIS A 430 -0.27 -13.28 -7.40
CA HIS A 430 0.07 -14.69 -7.32
C HIS A 430 0.90 -15.17 -8.51
N GLY A 431 1.68 -16.22 -8.28
CA GLY A 431 2.55 -16.85 -9.25
C GLY A 431 3.90 -16.14 -9.42
N ARG A 432 4.80 -16.83 -10.10
CA ARG A 432 6.20 -16.41 -10.32
C ARG A 432 6.33 -15.00 -10.92
N PHE A 433 5.43 -14.64 -11.83
CA PHE A 433 5.43 -13.35 -12.53
C PHE A 433 4.36 -12.40 -12.03
N GLY A 434 3.73 -12.69 -10.89
CA GLY A 434 2.67 -11.88 -10.31
C GLY A 434 2.98 -10.38 -10.25
N PRO A 435 4.16 -9.95 -9.74
CA PRO A 435 4.53 -8.54 -9.70
C PRO A 435 4.57 -7.85 -11.07
N PHE A 436 4.88 -8.58 -12.15
CA PHE A 436 5.00 -8.06 -13.52
C PHE A 436 3.67 -8.03 -14.30
N ARG A 437 2.59 -8.58 -13.75
CA ARG A 437 1.23 -8.55 -14.35
C ARG A 437 0.54 -7.20 -14.20
N ARG A 438 1.06 -6.32 -13.35
CA ARG A 438 0.51 -4.99 -13.17
C ARG A 438 0.53 -4.20 -14.47
N PRO A 439 -0.50 -3.38 -14.76
CA PRO A 439 -0.49 -2.46 -15.88
C PRO A 439 0.76 -1.59 -15.92
N ARG A 440 1.25 -1.34 -17.12
CA ARG A 440 2.37 -0.45 -17.36
C ARG A 440 1.94 1.00 -17.14
N ILE A 441 2.92 1.88 -16.98
CA ILE A 441 2.67 3.34 -16.91
C ILE A 441 2.10 3.85 -18.24
N ARG A 442 2.67 3.41 -19.37
CA ARG A 442 2.17 3.79 -20.70
C ARG A 442 0.86 3.08 -21.01
N GLY A 443 -0.18 3.86 -21.33
CA GLY A 443 -1.47 3.34 -21.80
C GLY A 443 -1.42 2.79 -23.23
N GLY A 444 -2.55 2.27 -23.68
CA GLY A 444 -2.69 1.67 -25.02
C GLY A 444 -2.75 2.71 -26.18
N THR A 445 -2.93 3.98 -25.87
CA THR A 445 -3.01 5.07 -26.84
C THR A 445 -1.98 6.15 -26.57
N PRO A 446 -1.42 6.82 -27.60
CA PRO A 446 -0.46 7.91 -27.41
C PRO A 446 -1.03 9.03 -26.53
N GLY A 447 -0.23 9.51 -25.56
CA GLY A 447 -0.63 10.54 -24.62
C GLY A 447 -1.43 10.06 -23.41
N LEU A 448 -1.70 8.75 -23.28
CA LEU A 448 -2.36 8.16 -22.10
C LEU A 448 -1.34 7.48 -21.20
N PHE A 449 -1.38 7.83 -19.92
CA PHE A 449 -0.50 7.26 -18.90
C PHE A 449 -1.30 6.87 -17.66
N PHE A 450 -0.77 5.87 -16.91
CA PHE A 450 -1.35 5.41 -15.65
C PHE A 450 -0.39 5.73 -14.49
N ALA A 451 -0.95 6.01 -13.33
CA ALA A 451 -0.22 6.15 -12.07
C ALA A 451 -0.98 5.46 -10.93
N GLY A 452 -0.31 5.22 -9.81
CA GLY A 452 -0.96 4.72 -8.60
C GLY A 452 -0.64 3.27 -8.26
N GLY A 453 -1.29 2.76 -7.19
CA GLY A 453 -0.97 1.45 -6.60
C GLY A 453 -1.38 0.25 -7.43
N GLY A 454 -2.35 0.39 -8.36
CA GLY A 454 -2.75 -0.64 -9.31
C GLY A 454 -1.81 -0.78 -10.51
N THR A 455 -0.85 0.11 -10.65
CA THR A 455 0.10 0.22 -11.76
C THR A 455 1.54 -0.03 -11.26
N HIS A 456 2.50 -0.25 -12.17
CA HIS A 456 3.92 -0.33 -11.82
C HIS A 456 4.40 0.93 -11.06
N PRO A 457 5.21 0.79 -9.98
CA PRO A 457 5.75 -0.45 -9.40
C PRO A 457 4.83 -1.17 -8.42
N GLY A 458 3.68 -0.59 -8.04
CA GLY A 458 2.72 -1.23 -7.16
C GLY A 458 2.28 -0.37 -5.98
N GLY A 459 1.63 -1.00 -4.98
CA GLY A 459 1.11 -0.36 -3.78
C GLY A 459 2.18 -0.01 -2.75
N GLY A 460 1.80 0.81 -1.78
CA GLY A 460 2.68 1.41 -0.77
C GLY A 460 3.02 2.87 -1.11
N VAL A 461 2.98 3.75 -0.10
CA VAL A 461 3.12 5.21 -0.28
C VAL A 461 4.31 5.59 -1.15
N PRO A 462 5.56 5.12 -0.89
CA PRO A 462 6.71 5.49 -1.71
C PRO A 462 6.62 4.98 -3.15
N LEU A 463 6.09 3.75 -3.34
CA LEU A 463 5.96 3.15 -4.67
C LEU A 463 4.89 3.85 -5.51
N VAL A 464 3.81 4.29 -4.88
CA VAL A 464 2.75 5.09 -5.55
C VAL A 464 3.28 6.47 -5.95
N MET A 465 4.12 7.11 -5.12
CA MET A 465 4.82 8.34 -5.51
C MET A 465 5.75 8.09 -6.70
N LEU A 466 6.51 7.00 -6.67
CA LEU A 466 7.39 6.62 -7.78
C LEU A 466 6.62 6.36 -9.08
N SER A 467 5.44 5.71 -8.99
CA SER A 467 4.53 5.54 -10.11
C SER A 467 4.12 6.90 -10.73
N GLY A 468 3.76 7.88 -9.88
CA GLY A 468 3.44 9.24 -10.32
C GLY A 468 4.61 9.95 -10.98
N ARG A 469 5.84 9.78 -10.45
CA ARG A 469 7.07 10.30 -11.06
C ARG A 469 7.30 9.71 -12.44
N PHE A 470 7.18 8.40 -12.59
CA PHE A 470 7.32 7.74 -13.89
C PHE A 470 6.27 8.22 -14.90
N ALA A 471 5.01 8.37 -14.45
CA ALA A 471 3.95 8.88 -15.31
C ALA A 471 4.24 10.32 -15.79
N ALA A 472 4.68 11.20 -14.90
CA ALA A 472 5.07 12.56 -15.26
C ALA A 472 6.22 12.58 -16.27
N GLN A 473 7.31 11.84 -16.01
CA GLN A 473 8.47 11.75 -16.91
C GLN A 473 8.09 11.25 -18.30
N MET A 474 7.25 10.20 -18.39
CA MET A 474 6.82 9.65 -19.67
C MET A 474 5.85 10.57 -20.41
N ALA A 475 4.94 11.24 -19.69
CA ALA A 475 4.03 12.21 -20.28
C ALA A 475 4.78 13.43 -20.84
N SER A 476 5.71 14.00 -20.06
CA SER A 476 6.55 15.11 -20.54
C SER A 476 7.43 14.73 -21.72
N ALA A 477 8.00 13.52 -21.73
CA ALA A 477 8.76 13.03 -22.88
C ALA A 477 7.89 12.99 -24.14
N HIS A 478 6.70 12.39 -24.04
CA HIS A 478 5.74 12.32 -25.14
C HIS A 478 5.35 13.74 -25.65
N LEU A 479 5.05 14.65 -24.73
CA LEU A 479 4.65 16.02 -25.09
C LEU A 479 5.78 16.79 -25.80
N ARG A 480 7.05 16.52 -25.50
CA ARG A 480 8.20 17.07 -26.23
C ARG A 480 8.38 16.48 -27.62
N GLU A 481 7.96 15.22 -27.84
CA GLU A 481 8.06 14.55 -29.14
C GLU A 481 6.97 15.03 -30.12
N VAL A 482 5.81 15.48 -29.61
CA VAL A 482 4.66 15.89 -30.44
C VAL A 482 4.50 17.41 -30.55
N ALA A 483 5.31 18.20 -29.84
CA ALA A 483 5.34 19.67 -29.91
C ALA A 483 6.23 20.17 -31.06
#